data_cf0b2a9f4165b6660de563c0d4125df7
#
_entry.id   cf0b2a9f4165b6660de563c0d4125df7
#
_cell.length_a   1.000
_cell.length_b   1.000
_cell.length_c   1.000
_cell.angle_alpha   90.00
_cell.angle_beta   90.00
_cell.angle_gamma   90.00
#
_symmetry.space_group_name_H-M   'P 1'
#
loop_
_entity.id
_entity.type
_entity.pdbx_description
1 polymer ?
#
loop_
_entity_poly.entity_id
_entity_poly.type
_entity_poly.pdbx_seq_one_letter_code
_entity_poly.pdbx_strand_id
1 'polypeptide(L)'
;MDFNLNDEQELFVAGIRELMASENWEAYFAECDRDSVYPERFVKALADMGIDSLLIPEEHGGLEAGFVTVAAVWMELGRLGAPTYVLYQLPGGFNTFLREGTQEQIDKIMAFQGTGKQMWNSAITEPGAGSDVGSLKTTYTRKNGKVYLNGSKCFITSSAYTPYIVVMARDGASPDKPVYTEWFVDMSKAGIKVNKLEKLGLRMDSCCEITFDDVELDEKDMFGREGNGF
;
A
#
# COMPACT_ATOMS: atom_id res chain seq x y z
N MET A 1 -15.46 24.40 19.84
CA MET A 1 -14.98 23.30 18.95
C MET A 1 -16.07 22.25 19.01
N ASP A 2 -16.67 21.91 17.89
CA ASP A 2 -17.69 20.86 17.80
C ASP A 2 -16.99 19.52 17.47
N PHE A 3 -17.29 18.47 18.24
CA PHE A 3 -16.74 17.12 18.05
C PHE A 3 -17.80 16.14 17.54
N ASN A 4 -19.01 16.63 17.21
CA ASN A 4 -20.04 15.81 16.60
C ASN A 4 -19.66 15.52 15.15
N LEU A 5 -20.02 14.33 14.68
CA LEU A 5 -19.97 14.00 13.26
C LEU A 5 -21.03 14.80 12.51
N ASN A 6 -20.77 15.15 11.27
CA ASN A 6 -21.79 15.71 10.39
C ASN A 6 -22.68 14.60 9.78
N ASP A 7 -23.75 14.97 9.09
CA ASP A 7 -24.73 14.02 8.53
C ASP A 7 -24.10 13.01 7.57
N GLU A 8 -23.11 13.43 6.78
CA GLU A 8 -22.39 12.56 5.84
C GLU A 8 -21.53 11.54 6.58
N GLN A 9 -20.79 11.96 7.58
CA GLN A 9 -19.96 11.08 8.41
C GLN A 9 -20.82 10.07 9.19
N GLU A 10 -21.97 10.51 9.73
CA GLU A 10 -22.92 9.60 10.38
C GLU A 10 -23.50 8.58 9.41
N LEU A 11 -23.71 8.95 8.14
CA LEU A 11 -24.18 8.04 7.10
C LEU A 11 -23.15 6.93 6.83
N PHE A 12 -21.85 7.27 6.71
CA PHE A 12 -20.80 6.28 6.56
C PHE A 12 -20.74 5.33 7.77
N VAL A 13 -20.78 5.88 8.98
CA VAL A 13 -20.78 5.09 10.23
C VAL A 13 -22.00 4.16 10.29
N ALA A 14 -23.17 4.63 9.92
CA ALA A 14 -24.39 3.81 9.85
C ALA A 14 -24.24 2.67 8.83
N GLY A 15 -23.73 2.97 7.63
CA GLY A 15 -23.46 1.96 6.61
C GLY A 15 -22.48 0.89 7.07
N ILE A 16 -21.43 1.25 7.82
CA ILE A 16 -20.50 0.27 8.43
C ILE A 16 -21.23 -0.64 9.44
N ARG A 17 -22.15 -0.08 10.26
CA ARG A 17 -22.95 -0.89 11.18
C ARG A 17 -23.85 -1.88 10.45
N GLU A 18 -24.49 -1.44 9.37
CA GLU A 18 -25.33 -2.29 8.53
C GLU A 18 -24.51 -3.41 7.87
N LEU A 19 -23.35 -3.09 7.28
CA LEU A 19 -22.46 -4.07 6.70
C LEU A 19 -22.06 -5.12 7.74
N MET A 20 -21.59 -4.69 8.92
CA MET A 20 -21.14 -5.60 9.96
C MET A 20 -22.26 -6.46 10.56
N ALA A 21 -23.51 -6.01 10.47
CA ALA A 21 -24.70 -6.75 10.90
C ALA A 21 -25.27 -7.68 9.81
N SER A 22 -24.86 -7.51 8.54
CA SER A 22 -25.49 -8.19 7.39
C SER A 22 -25.19 -9.70 7.34
N GLU A 23 -24.08 -10.12 7.92
CA GLU A 23 -23.63 -11.53 7.95
C GLU A 23 -22.68 -11.81 9.13
N ASN A 24 -22.30 -13.08 9.32
CA ASN A 24 -21.36 -13.48 10.37
C ASN A 24 -19.91 -13.20 9.95
N TRP A 25 -19.50 -11.93 9.96
CA TRP A 25 -18.13 -11.54 9.65
C TRP A 25 -17.10 -12.08 10.61
N GLU A 26 -17.44 -12.27 11.89
CA GLU A 26 -16.52 -12.84 12.90
C GLU A 26 -16.05 -14.24 12.50
N ALA A 27 -16.98 -15.11 12.08
CA ALA A 27 -16.62 -16.46 11.61
C ALA A 27 -15.75 -16.41 10.35
N TYR A 28 -16.05 -15.52 9.41
CA TYR A 28 -15.26 -15.31 8.20
C TYR A 28 -13.84 -14.81 8.51
N PHE A 29 -13.71 -13.83 9.41
CA PHE A 29 -12.40 -13.35 9.83
C PHE A 29 -11.59 -14.43 10.55
N ALA A 30 -12.23 -15.22 11.40
CA ALA A 30 -11.57 -16.33 12.09
C ALA A 30 -11.05 -17.39 11.10
N GLU A 31 -11.78 -17.65 10.03
CA GLU A 31 -11.34 -18.54 8.94
C GLU A 31 -10.14 -17.94 8.19
N CYS A 32 -10.25 -16.70 7.74
CA CYS A 32 -9.17 -16.01 7.03
C CYS A 32 -7.89 -15.93 7.87
N ASP A 33 -7.99 -15.64 9.17
CA ASP A 33 -6.83 -15.56 10.07
C ASP A 33 -6.19 -16.94 10.28
N ARG A 34 -7.00 -17.99 10.53
CA ARG A 34 -6.52 -19.36 10.64
C ARG A 34 -5.73 -19.80 9.41
N ASP A 35 -6.24 -19.49 8.23
CA ASP A 35 -5.69 -19.94 6.95
C ASP A 35 -4.65 -18.97 6.37
N SER A 36 -4.41 -17.84 7.06
CA SER A 36 -3.48 -16.77 6.65
C SER A 36 -3.78 -16.23 5.25
N VAL A 37 -5.06 -16.01 4.95
CA VAL A 37 -5.54 -15.49 3.66
C VAL A 37 -6.16 -14.10 3.82
N TYR A 38 -6.01 -13.28 2.78
CA TYR A 38 -6.55 -11.93 2.75
C TYR A 38 -8.08 -11.96 2.71
N PRO A 39 -8.79 -11.12 3.49
CA PRO A 39 -10.24 -11.13 3.57
C PRO A 39 -10.89 -10.39 2.39
N GLU A 40 -10.67 -10.87 1.14
CA GLU A 40 -11.06 -10.21 -0.11
C GLU A 40 -12.55 -9.83 -0.15
N ARG A 41 -13.43 -10.72 0.34
CA ARG A 41 -14.87 -10.48 0.34
C ARG A 41 -15.25 -9.26 1.19
N PHE A 42 -14.64 -9.14 2.37
CA PHE A 42 -14.87 -8.00 3.26
C PHE A 42 -14.34 -6.70 2.68
N VAL A 43 -13.10 -6.73 2.19
CA VAL A 43 -12.47 -5.53 1.61
C VAL A 43 -13.22 -5.08 0.35
N LYS A 44 -13.71 -6.04 -0.45
CA LYS A 44 -14.57 -5.72 -1.60
C LYS A 44 -15.89 -5.07 -1.17
N ALA A 45 -16.53 -5.58 -0.11
CA ALA A 45 -17.77 -4.97 0.41
C ALA A 45 -17.54 -3.52 0.87
N LEU A 46 -16.40 -3.22 1.48
CA LEU A 46 -16.03 -1.84 1.84
C LEU A 46 -15.75 -0.98 0.60
N ALA A 47 -15.10 -1.52 -0.42
CA ALA A 47 -14.87 -0.80 -1.67
C ALA A 47 -16.19 -0.50 -2.41
N ASP A 48 -17.17 -1.40 -2.37
CA ASP A 48 -18.51 -1.17 -2.93
C ASP A 48 -19.27 -0.04 -2.21
N MET A 49 -18.88 0.29 -0.98
CA MET A 49 -19.36 1.45 -0.22
C MET A 49 -18.53 2.71 -0.46
N GLY A 50 -17.48 2.67 -1.28
CA GLY A 50 -16.58 3.78 -1.56
C GLY A 50 -15.53 4.03 -0.46
N ILE A 51 -15.33 3.10 0.48
CA ILE A 51 -14.40 3.31 1.61
C ILE A 51 -12.94 3.39 1.14
N ASP A 52 -12.58 2.71 0.06
CA ASP A 52 -11.26 2.79 -0.55
C ASP A 52 -11.01 4.12 -1.30
N SER A 53 -12.05 4.92 -1.49
CA SER A 53 -12.04 6.16 -2.25
C SER A 53 -12.24 7.41 -1.40
N LEU A 54 -12.31 7.27 -0.06
CA LEU A 54 -12.62 8.36 0.87
C LEU A 54 -11.69 9.58 0.76
N LEU A 55 -10.39 9.37 0.52
CA LEU A 55 -9.40 10.45 0.39
C LEU A 55 -8.99 10.75 -1.06
N ILE A 56 -9.50 10.01 -2.03
CA ILE A 56 -9.25 10.28 -3.44
C ILE A 56 -10.05 11.52 -3.82
N PRO A 57 -9.43 12.53 -4.50
CA PRO A 57 -10.15 13.71 -4.98
C PRO A 57 -11.29 13.37 -5.94
N GLU A 58 -12.34 14.18 -5.96
CA GLU A 58 -13.48 14.01 -6.84
C GLU A 58 -13.09 14.00 -8.32
N GLU A 59 -12.12 14.81 -8.73
CA GLU A 59 -11.59 14.85 -10.11
C GLU A 59 -10.96 13.53 -10.57
N HIS A 60 -10.58 12.65 -9.61
CA HIS A 60 -10.10 11.29 -9.84
C HIS A 60 -11.16 10.23 -9.50
N GLY A 61 -12.43 10.63 -9.35
CA GLY A 61 -13.53 9.71 -9.08
C GLY A 61 -13.63 9.25 -7.63
N GLY A 62 -12.99 9.96 -6.70
CA GLY A 62 -13.06 9.72 -5.27
C GLY A 62 -14.17 10.51 -4.58
N LEU A 63 -14.17 10.47 -3.25
CA LEU A 63 -15.19 11.10 -2.40
C LEU A 63 -14.69 12.36 -1.69
N GLU A 64 -13.38 12.61 -1.67
CA GLU A 64 -12.73 13.75 -1.00
C GLU A 64 -13.26 14.04 0.43
N ALA A 65 -13.66 12.99 1.13
CA ALA A 65 -14.42 13.06 2.39
C ALA A 65 -13.58 13.49 3.62
N GLY A 66 -12.25 13.60 3.46
CA GLY A 66 -11.33 14.08 4.49
C GLY A 66 -11.00 13.08 5.60
N PHE A 67 -9.94 13.39 6.36
CA PHE A 67 -9.38 12.49 7.37
C PHE A 67 -10.31 12.25 8.58
N VAL A 68 -11.22 13.17 8.90
CA VAL A 68 -12.19 12.98 10.00
C VAL A 68 -13.15 11.86 9.66
N THR A 69 -13.63 11.81 8.41
CA THR A 69 -14.49 10.72 7.92
C THR A 69 -13.78 9.37 7.96
N VAL A 70 -12.52 9.33 7.51
CA VAL A 70 -11.69 8.11 7.60
C VAL A 70 -11.56 7.66 9.05
N ALA A 71 -11.24 8.58 9.98
CA ALA A 71 -11.09 8.25 11.39
C ALA A 71 -12.40 7.69 11.98
N ALA A 72 -13.55 8.31 11.68
CA ALA A 72 -14.86 7.85 12.14
C ALA A 72 -15.18 6.42 11.65
N VAL A 73 -14.94 6.14 10.36
CA VAL A 73 -15.13 4.81 9.76
C VAL A 73 -14.22 3.78 10.42
N TRP A 74 -12.92 4.08 10.58
CA TRP A 74 -11.96 3.17 11.21
C TRP A 74 -12.25 2.90 12.68
N MET A 75 -12.67 3.92 13.42
CA MET A 75 -13.09 3.75 14.81
C MET A 75 -14.29 2.82 14.91
N GLU A 76 -15.28 2.98 14.04
CA GLU A 76 -16.47 2.13 14.06
C GLU A 76 -16.15 0.69 13.63
N LEU A 77 -15.38 0.50 12.58
CA LEU A 77 -14.88 -0.82 12.17
C LEU A 77 -14.15 -1.52 13.31
N GLY A 78 -13.21 -0.82 13.99
CA GLY A 78 -12.48 -1.37 15.13
C GLY A 78 -13.38 -1.68 16.32
N ARG A 79 -14.38 -0.83 16.62
CA ARG A 79 -15.38 -1.06 17.67
C ARG A 79 -16.20 -2.34 17.41
N LEU A 80 -16.47 -2.65 16.15
CA LEU A 80 -17.22 -3.82 15.72
C LEU A 80 -16.35 -5.07 15.47
N GLY A 81 -15.05 -5.00 15.78
CA GLY A 81 -14.14 -6.15 15.70
C GLY A 81 -13.63 -6.46 14.28
N ALA A 82 -13.79 -5.55 13.33
CA ALA A 82 -13.25 -5.73 12.00
C ALA A 82 -11.71 -5.68 11.98
N PRO A 83 -11.03 -6.41 11.09
CA PRO A 83 -9.57 -6.43 10.97
C PRO A 83 -9.06 -5.17 10.27
N THR A 84 -9.11 -4.02 10.94
CA THR A 84 -8.76 -2.71 10.35
C THR A 84 -7.34 -2.62 9.79
N TYR A 85 -6.43 -3.46 10.27
CA TYR A 85 -5.04 -3.50 9.78
C TYR A 85 -4.91 -3.90 8.30
N VAL A 86 -5.86 -4.64 7.75
CA VAL A 86 -5.87 -4.98 6.30
C VAL A 86 -6.28 -3.80 5.42
N LEU A 87 -6.78 -2.74 6.03
CA LEU A 87 -7.35 -1.58 5.35
C LEU A 87 -6.46 -0.34 5.43
N TYR A 88 -5.35 -0.40 6.17
CA TYR A 88 -4.63 0.82 6.55
C TYR A 88 -4.08 1.60 5.35
N GLN A 89 -3.82 0.95 4.23
CA GLN A 89 -3.31 1.60 3.02
C GLN A 89 -4.41 2.08 2.06
N LEU A 90 -5.67 1.69 2.26
CA LEU A 90 -6.73 2.06 1.35
C LEU A 90 -6.90 3.59 1.22
N PRO A 91 -6.95 4.38 2.31
CA PRO A 91 -7.26 5.80 2.20
C PRO A 91 -6.05 6.72 2.03
N GLY A 92 -4.84 6.32 2.41
CA GLY A 92 -3.74 7.28 2.66
C GLY A 92 -2.72 7.46 1.54
N GLY A 93 -2.59 6.48 0.68
CA GLY A 93 -1.46 6.41 -0.25
C GLY A 93 -1.60 7.26 -1.51
N PHE A 94 -2.83 7.60 -1.91
CA PHE A 94 -3.06 8.27 -3.19
C PHE A 94 -2.49 9.68 -3.27
N ASN A 95 -2.56 10.45 -2.19
CA ASN A 95 -2.00 11.82 -2.14
C ASN A 95 -0.50 11.87 -2.45
N THR A 96 0.26 10.82 -2.12
CA THR A 96 1.67 10.71 -2.49
C THR A 96 1.83 10.60 -4.00
N PHE A 97 0.98 9.79 -4.65
CA PHE A 97 0.97 9.67 -6.11
C PHE A 97 0.56 10.96 -6.80
N LEU A 98 -0.43 11.68 -6.29
CA LEU A 98 -0.80 13.01 -6.85
C LEU A 98 0.34 14.01 -6.79
N ARG A 99 1.18 13.94 -5.76
CA ARG A 99 2.29 14.88 -5.58
C ARG A 99 3.54 14.49 -6.35
N GLU A 100 3.90 13.20 -6.39
CA GLU A 100 5.19 12.71 -6.87
C GLU A 100 5.09 11.86 -8.13
N GLY A 101 3.93 11.23 -8.39
CA GLY A 101 3.74 10.31 -9.51
C GLY A 101 3.53 11.01 -10.85
N THR A 102 3.87 10.31 -11.92
CA THR A 102 3.47 10.69 -13.27
C THR A 102 2.01 10.31 -13.53
N GLN A 103 1.37 10.92 -14.53
CA GLN A 103 -0.01 10.58 -14.91
C GLN A 103 -0.13 9.07 -15.25
N GLU A 104 0.84 8.48 -15.95
CA GLU A 104 0.86 7.05 -16.28
C GLU A 104 0.87 6.18 -14.99
N GLN A 105 1.62 6.58 -13.97
CA GLN A 105 1.67 5.87 -12.68
C GLN A 105 0.37 6.02 -11.91
N ILE A 106 -0.23 7.22 -11.89
CA ILE A 106 -1.53 7.49 -11.29
C ILE A 106 -2.60 6.63 -11.94
N ASP A 107 -2.69 6.62 -13.28
CA ASP A 107 -3.68 5.83 -14.02
C ASP A 107 -3.56 4.32 -13.71
N LYS A 108 -2.33 3.82 -13.56
CA LYS A 108 -2.09 2.40 -13.20
C LYS A 108 -2.65 2.03 -11.84
N ILE A 109 -2.45 2.87 -10.82
CA ILE A 109 -2.99 2.57 -9.48
C ILE A 109 -4.50 2.79 -9.42
N MET A 110 -5.02 3.80 -10.12
CA MET A 110 -6.46 4.09 -10.17
C MET A 110 -7.27 2.98 -10.84
N ALA A 111 -6.66 2.16 -11.71
CA ALA A 111 -7.33 0.99 -12.27
C ALA A 111 -7.79 -0.03 -11.22
N PHE A 112 -7.31 0.06 -9.98
CA PHE A 112 -7.72 -0.81 -8.86
C PHE A 112 -8.74 -0.16 -7.92
N GLN A 113 -9.11 1.12 -8.13
CA GLN A 113 -10.16 1.79 -7.35
C GLN A 113 -11.49 1.03 -7.45
N GLY A 114 -12.20 0.90 -6.35
CA GLY A 114 -13.48 0.18 -6.27
C GLY A 114 -13.37 -1.35 -6.37
N THR A 115 -12.16 -1.89 -6.52
CA THR A 115 -11.96 -3.35 -6.61
C THR A 115 -11.76 -4.03 -5.26
N GLY A 116 -11.49 -3.26 -4.20
CA GLY A 116 -11.08 -3.78 -2.89
C GLY A 116 -9.66 -4.35 -2.87
N LYS A 117 -8.92 -4.24 -3.97
CA LYS A 117 -7.52 -4.65 -4.03
C LYS A 117 -6.62 -3.51 -3.59
N GLN A 118 -5.53 -3.86 -2.94
CA GLN A 118 -4.51 -2.90 -2.60
C GLN A 118 -3.82 -2.39 -3.88
N MET A 119 -3.81 -1.07 -4.07
CA MET A 119 -3.33 -0.46 -5.30
C MET A 119 -1.80 -0.48 -5.41
N TRP A 120 -1.12 -0.18 -4.30
CA TRP A 120 0.33 -0.10 -4.23
C TRP A 120 0.84 -0.21 -2.79
N ASN A 121 2.15 -0.36 -2.63
CA ASN A 121 2.83 -0.35 -1.34
C ASN A 121 4.21 0.30 -1.44
N SER A 122 4.84 0.57 -0.31
CA SER A 122 6.22 1.07 -0.25
C SER A 122 7.16 0.04 0.35
N ALA A 123 8.39 -0.01 -0.16
CA ALA A 123 9.45 -0.91 0.30
C ALA A 123 10.72 -0.13 0.62
N ILE A 124 10.93 0.11 1.91
CA ILE A 124 12.07 0.87 2.44
C ILE A 124 12.98 -0.06 3.24
N THR A 125 12.44 -0.70 4.28
CA THR A 125 13.17 -1.49 5.26
C THR A 125 13.94 -2.66 4.64
N GLU A 126 15.17 -2.88 5.11
CA GLU A 126 16.02 -4.01 4.75
C GLU A 126 16.47 -4.79 5.99
N PRO A 127 16.99 -6.03 5.86
CA PRO A 127 17.49 -6.80 7.00
C PRO A 127 18.56 -6.06 7.83
N GLY A 128 19.31 -5.16 7.21
CA GLY A 128 20.37 -4.36 7.86
C GLY A 128 20.06 -2.87 8.00
N ALA A 129 18.87 -2.41 7.60
CA ALA A 129 18.50 -1.00 7.58
C ALA A 129 17.03 -0.82 7.98
N GLY A 130 16.81 -0.54 9.25
CA GLY A 130 15.50 -0.20 9.82
C GLY A 130 15.44 1.29 10.15
N SER A 131 15.63 1.68 11.42
CA SER A 131 15.66 3.09 11.83
C SER A 131 16.80 3.89 11.18
N ASP A 132 17.93 3.23 10.92
CA ASP A 132 18.99 3.79 10.09
C ASP A 132 18.73 3.51 8.60
N VAL A 133 17.78 4.22 8.02
CA VAL A 133 17.39 4.10 6.59
C VAL A 133 18.59 4.45 5.69
N GLY A 134 19.48 5.35 6.14
CA GLY A 134 20.69 5.72 5.40
C GLY A 134 21.67 4.58 5.14
N SER A 135 21.54 3.45 5.86
CA SER A 135 22.39 2.26 5.67
C SER A 135 21.83 1.23 4.68
N LEU A 136 20.73 1.53 3.98
CA LEU A 136 20.14 0.63 2.99
C LEU A 136 21.12 0.26 1.86
N LYS A 137 21.00 -0.98 1.38
CA LYS A 137 21.92 -1.59 0.41
C LYS A 137 21.30 -1.88 -0.95
N THR A 138 19.97 -1.90 -1.06
CA THR A 138 19.30 -2.04 -2.36
C THR A 138 19.77 -0.94 -3.29
N THR A 139 20.22 -1.32 -4.48
CA THR A 139 20.81 -0.41 -5.47
C THR A 139 20.02 -0.40 -6.75
N TYR A 140 20.07 0.74 -7.44
CA TYR A 140 19.77 0.80 -8.86
C TYR A 140 21.04 1.15 -9.64
N THR A 141 21.17 0.61 -10.84
CA THR A 141 22.28 0.91 -11.76
C THR A 141 21.76 1.13 -13.17
N ARG A 142 22.37 2.07 -13.89
CA ARG A 142 22.04 2.35 -15.28
C ARG A 142 22.98 1.64 -16.21
N LYS A 143 22.45 0.88 -17.17
CA LYS A 143 23.23 0.15 -18.17
C LYS A 143 22.44 0.04 -19.47
N ASN A 144 23.05 0.42 -20.59
CA ASN A 144 22.45 0.30 -21.93
C ASN A 144 21.07 0.97 -22.06
N GLY A 145 20.87 2.11 -21.42
CA GLY A 145 19.59 2.85 -21.44
C GLY A 145 18.47 2.24 -20.61
N LYS A 146 18.78 1.27 -19.78
CA LYS A 146 17.87 0.65 -18.80
C LYS A 146 18.38 0.83 -17.38
N VAL A 147 17.49 0.65 -16.43
CA VAL A 147 17.79 0.64 -14.98
C VAL A 147 17.64 -0.78 -14.47
N TYR A 148 18.56 -1.22 -13.63
CA TYR A 148 18.53 -2.54 -13.00
C TYR A 148 18.49 -2.37 -11.50
N LEU A 149 17.44 -2.93 -10.87
CA LEU A 149 17.23 -2.89 -9.42
C LEU A 149 17.72 -4.20 -8.81
N ASN A 150 18.57 -4.10 -7.78
CA ASN A 150 19.15 -5.22 -7.07
C ASN A 150 19.12 -5.01 -5.55
N GLY A 151 18.75 -6.04 -4.80
CA GLY A 151 18.75 -6.00 -3.35
C GLY A 151 17.62 -6.79 -2.72
N SER A 152 17.32 -6.46 -1.46
CA SER A 152 16.23 -7.10 -0.72
C SER A 152 15.57 -6.13 0.25
N LYS A 153 14.28 -6.28 0.40
CA LYS A 153 13.46 -5.54 1.37
C LYS A 153 12.78 -6.52 2.31
N CYS A 154 12.56 -6.14 3.56
CA CYS A 154 11.89 -6.98 4.53
C CYS A 154 10.81 -6.24 5.30
N PHE A 155 9.91 -7.03 5.89
CA PHE A 155 8.74 -6.54 6.63
C PHE A 155 7.82 -5.66 5.79
N ILE A 156 7.68 -5.99 4.50
CA ILE A 156 6.84 -5.23 3.59
C ILE A 156 5.41 -5.78 3.66
N THR A 157 4.56 -5.00 4.29
CA THR A 157 3.15 -5.34 4.54
C THR A 157 2.39 -5.43 3.21
N SER A 158 1.42 -6.35 3.10
CA SER A 158 0.51 -6.54 1.95
C SER A 158 1.18 -6.82 0.59
N SER A 159 2.50 -6.91 0.50
CA SER A 159 3.21 -7.00 -0.78
C SER A 159 2.97 -8.30 -1.57
N ALA A 160 2.36 -9.33 -0.93
CA ALA A 160 1.92 -10.52 -1.64
C ALA A 160 0.63 -10.30 -2.47
N TYR A 161 -0.08 -9.20 -2.25
CA TYR A 161 -1.37 -8.91 -2.86
C TYR A 161 -1.35 -7.63 -3.71
N THR A 162 -0.28 -6.85 -3.62
CA THR A 162 -0.13 -5.54 -4.27
C THR A 162 0.46 -5.68 -5.67
N PRO A 163 -0.16 -5.10 -6.71
CA PRO A 163 0.35 -5.16 -8.08
C PRO A 163 1.58 -4.28 -8.31
N TYR A 164 1.71 -3.19 -7.57
CA TYR A 164 2.80 -2.22 -7.68
C TYR A 164 3.42 -1.93 -6.34
N ILE A 165 4.71 -1.60 -6.36
CA ILE A 165 5.46 -1.23 -5.17
C ILE A 165 6.39 -0.05 -5.49
N VAL A 166 6.50 0.90 -4.56
CA VAL A 166 7.49 1.97 -4.62
C VAL A 166 8.70 1.53 -3.79
N VAL A 167 9.84 1.33 -4.46
CA VAL A 167 11.06 0.79 -3.86
C VAL A 167 12.09 1.90 -3.70
N MET A 168 12.51 2.17 -2.47
CA MET A 168 13.65 3.05 -2.20
C MET A 168 14.95 2.28 -2.46
N ALA A 169 15.80 2.83 -3.33
CA ALA A 169 17.10 2.28 -3.66
C ALA A 169 18.16 3.39 -3.75
N ARG A 170 19.42 3.05 -3.52
CA ARG A 170 20.55 3.97 -3.71
C ARG A 170 21.18 3.80 -5.09
N ASP A 171 21.78 4.88 -5.59
CA ASP A 171 22.58 4.80 -6.81
C ASP A 171 23.83 3.93 -6.59
N GLY A 172 23.93 2.86 -7.35
CA GLY A 172 25.10 1.94 -7.32
C GLY A 172 26.37 2.57 -7.87
N ALA A 173 26.27 3.62 -8.69
CA ALA A 173 27.41 4.35 -9.22
C ALA A 173 28.02 5.37 -8.23
N SER A 174 27.33 5.65 -7.11
CA SER A 174 27.73 6.68 -6.13
C SER A 174 27.88 6.10 -4.71
N PRO A 175 28.82 5.15 -4.48
CA PRO A 175 28.92 4.46 -3.20
C PRO A 175 29.28 5.38 -2.03
N ASP A 176 30.11 6.41 -2.26
CA ASP A 176 30.65 7.31 -1.24
C ASP A 176 29.70 8.47 -0.91
N LYS A 177 28.77 8.78 -1.80
CA LYS A 177 27.74 9.80 -1.63
C LYS A 177 26.39 9.20 -2.04
N PRO A 178 25.73 8.47 -1.16
CA PRO A 178 24.52 7.77 -1.52
C PRO A 178 23.44 8.75 -1.96
N VAL A 179 22.92 8.52 -3.16
CA VAL A 179 21.78 9.20 -3.74
C VAL A 179 20.63 8.22 -3.68
N TYR A 180 19.57 8.55 -2.95
CA TYR A 180 18.41 7.68 -2.78
C TYR A 180 17.31 8.12 -3.71
N THR A 181 16.75 7.17 -4.45
CA THR A 181 15.68 7.40 -5.43
C THR A 181 14.61 6.34 -5.23
N GLU A 182 13.37 6.69 -5.42
CA GLU A 182 12.25 5.76 -5.40
C GLU A 182 11.90 5.30 -6.80
N TRP A 183 11.53 4.02 -6.92
CA TRP A 183 11.20 3.37 -8.17
C TRP A 183 9.82 2.73 -8.09
N PHE A 184 8.93 3.06 -9.02
CA PHE A 184 7.61 2.45 -9.16
C PHE A 184 7.75 1.13 -9.93
N VAL A 185 7.59 0.03 -9.24
CA VAL A 185 7.91 -1.30 -9.74
C VAL A 185 6.64 -2.12 -9.91
N ASP A 186 6.43 -2.66 -11.10
CA ASP A 186 5.41 -3.69 -11.36
C ASP A 186 5.88 -5.03 -10.78
N MET A 187 5.12 -5.60 -9.85
CA MET A 187 5.47 -6.81 -9.13
C MET A 187 5.43 -8.08 -10.00
N SER A 188 4.93 -8.00 -11.23
CA SER A 188 4.95 -9.09 -12.20
C SER A 188 6.28 -9.20 -12.98
N LYS A 189 7.20 -8.23 -12.82
CA LYS A 189 8.50 -8.24 -13.51
C LYS A 189 9.35 -9.45 -13.13
N ALA A 190 10.12 -9.96 -14.10
CA ALA A 190 11.12 -10.98 -13.85
C ALA A 190 12.18 -10.50 -12.87
N GLY A 191 12.76 -11.41 -12.08
CA GLY A 191 13.76 -11.10 -11.06
C GLY A 191 13.18 -10.72 -9.70
N ILE A 192 11.86 -10.63 -9.54
CA ILE A 192 11.20 -10.37 -8.25
C ILE A 192 10.77 -11.68 -7.61
N LYS A 193 11.15 -11.86 -6.33
CA LYS A 193 10.68 -12.97 -5.49
C LYS A 193 10.07 -12.41 -4.21
N VAL A 194 8.87 -12.88 -3.87
CA VAL A 194 8.14 -12.48 -2.66
C VAL A 194 7.99 -13.70 -1.75
N ASN A 195 8.50 -13.61 -0.53
CA ASN A 195 8.38 -14.63 0.49
C ASN A 195 7.51 -14.10 1.64
N LYS A 196 6.37 -14.73 1.91
CA LYS A 196 5.54 -14.42 3.07
C LYS A 196 6.26 -14.86 4.35
N LEU A 197 6.29 -13.99 5.35
CA LEU A 197 6.78 -14.29 6.69
C LEU A 197 5.64 -14.87 7.54
N GLU A 198 5.95 -15.89 8.32
CA GLU A 198 5.03 -16.41 9.32
C GLU A 198 4.90 -15.40 10.48
N LYS A 199 3.68 -15.13 10.91
CA LYS A 199 3.37 -14.16 11.96
C LYS A 199 2.56 -14.80 13.08
N LEU A 200 2.77 -14.31 14.31
CA LEU A 200 1.97 -14.70 15.46
C LEU A 200 0.54 -14.16 15.36
N GLY A 201 0.37 -12.92 14.94
CA GLY A 201 -0.91 -12.24 14.76
C GLY A 201 -0.99 -11.48 13.45
N LEU A 202 -2.12 -10.82 13.18
CA LEU A 202 -2.42 -10.08 11.94
C LEU A 202 -2.24 -10.96 10.68
N ARG A 203 -2.68 -12.21 10.77
CA ARG A 203 -2.36 -13.26 9.78
C ARG A 203 -3.10 -13.09 8.47
N MET A 204 -4.23 -12.38 8.48
CA MET A 204 -5.02 -12.09 7.28
C MET A 204 -4.32 -11.16 6.29
N ASP A 205 -3.33 -10.39 6.72
CA ASP A 205 -2.50 -9.63 5.79
C ASP A 205 -1.13 -10.31 5.63
N SER A 206 -0.43 -10.05 4.55
CA SER A 206 0.93 -10.51 4.36
C SER A 206 1.94 -9.53 4.97
N CYS A 207 3.05 -10.08 5.46
CA CYS A 207 4.27 -9.33 5.71
C CYS A 207 5.39 -10.10 4.99
N CYS A 208 6.10 -9.47 4.09
CA CYS A 208 6.97 -10.22 3.18
C CYS A 208 8.40 -9.73 3.20
N GLU A 209 9.27 -10.63 2.79
CA GLU A 209 10.59 -10.31 2.22
C GLU A 209 10.45 -10.29 0.70
N ILE A 210 11.11 -9.30 0.07
CA ILE A 210 11.13 -9.16 -1.39
C ILE A 210 12.59 -9.12 -1.82
N THR A 211 12.95 -9.96 -2.78
CA THR A 211 14.27 -9.94 -3.41
C THR A 211 14.14 -9.42 -4.84
N PHE A 212 15.05 -8.54 -5.21
CA PHE A 212 15.21 -7.99 -6.55
C PHE A 212 16.54 -8.48 -7.11
N ASP A 213 16.50 -9.18 -8.24
CA ASP A 213 17.67 -9.77 -8.94
C ASP A 213 17.64 -9.32 -10.40
N ASP A 214 18.45 -8.31 -10.72
CA ASP A 214 18.51 -7.66 -12.03
C ASP A 214 17.12 -7.29 -12.60
N VAL A 215 16.24 -6.73 -11.75
CA VAL A 215 14.91 -6.31 -12.20
C VAL A 215 15.03 -5.12 -13.14
N GLU A 216 14.66 -5.34 -14.41
CA GLU A 216 14.74 -4.31 -15.45
C GLU A 216 13.63 -3.28 -15.32
N LEU A 217 14.01 -2.03 -15.24
CA LEU A 217 13.15 -0.84 -15.19
C LEU A 217 13.52 0.12 -16.31
N ASP A 218 12.61 1.04 -16.60
CA ASP A 218 12.86 2.20 -17.46
C ASP A 218 13.03 3.48 -16.61
N GLU A 219 13.66 4.53 -17.15
CA GLU A 219 13.76 5.82 -16.45
C GLU A 219 12.39 6.41 -16.09
N LYS A 220 11.36 6.12 -16.87
CA LYS A 220 9.97 6.52 -16.58
C LYS A 220 9.35 5.81 -15.35
N ASP A 221 9.96 4.71 -14.91
CA ASP A 221 9.54 4.02 -13.70
C ASP A 221 10.09 4.70 -12.43
N MET A 222 10.90 5.76 -12.56
CA MET A 222 11.28 6.60 -11.42
C MET A 222 10.03 7.21 -10.79
N PHE A 223 9.95 7.14 -9.46
CA PHE A 223 8.89 7.78 -8.69
C PHE A 223 9.42 9.07 -8.08
N GLY A 224 8.76 10.19 -8.35
CA GLY A 224 9.23 11.50 -7.93
C GLY A 224 10.46 11.96 -8.72
N ARG A 225 11.55 12.27 -8.00
CA ARG A 225 12.78 12.83 -8.56
C ARG A 225 14.01 12.06 -8.09
N GLU A 226 15.02 12.00 -8.92
CA GLU A 226 16.31 11.44 -8.53
C GLU A 226 16.88 12.16 -7.30
N GLY A 227 17.35 11.37 -6.36
CA GLY A 227 17.93 11.88 -5.12
C GLY A 227 16.93 12.42 -4.09
N ASN A 228 15.64 12.26 -4.32
CA ASN A 228 14.58 12.73 -3.42
C ASN A 228 13.85 11.56 -2.72
N GLY A 229 14.52 10.44 -2.52
CA GLY A 229 13.96 9.28 -1.83
C GLY A 229 13.88 9.41 -0.30
N PHE A 230 14.30 10.56 0.23
CA PHE A 230 14.21 10.95 1.65
C PHE A 230 13.41 12.23 1.80
#